data_5cea9b9fbed3d9605612619b3a8c47a6
#
_entry.id   5cea9b9fbed3d9605612619b3a8c47a6
#
_cell.length_a   1.000
_cell.length_b   1.000
_cell.length_c   1.000
_cell.angle_alpha   90.00
_cell.angle_beta   90.00
_cell.angle_gamma   90.00
#
_symmetry.space_group_name_H-M   'P 1'
#
loop_
_entity.id
_entity.type
_entity.pdbx_description
1 polymer ?
#
loop_
_entity_poly.entity_id
_entity_poly.type
_entity_poly.pdbx_seq_one_letter_code
_entity_poly.pdbx_strand_id
1 'polypeptide(L)'
;MASGKRFDRAAEDVGGIIAMEHINITVPDQTLATLFYVNGLGLTRDPYIDFGPTNVWINAGNQQFHLPTKKSQVIRGHVGLVLPDLKALAERLHSVERRLIGTRFSFQSAKGFISVTCPWGNKFKCYGSGNRFNMKLGIPYVEFVVPPGTTKGIARFYEEIFRCKSIVRKTSCQIAVGRGQSLRFKENQRQLDYDGHHIAIYVSNFSTPHAYLHRHGLITEESDAHQYRFQTIIDPSSG
;
A
#
# COMPACT_ATOMS: atom_id res chain seq x y z
N MET A 1 -26.61 41.66 13.45
CA MET A 1 -26.18 40.29 13.80
C MET A 1 -25.61 39.68 12.54
N ALA A 2 -24.30 39.55 12.46
CA ALA A 2 -23.63 38.98 11.29
C ALA A 2 -23.99 37.50 11.20
N SER A 3 -24.61 37.09 10.10
CA SER A 3 -24.83 35.71 9.72
C SER A 3 -23.47 35.01 9.66
N GLY A 4 -23.14 34.24 10.68
CA GLY A 4 -21.91 33.44 10.68
C GLY A 4 -21.95 32.46 9.52
N LYS A 5 -21.13 32.68 8.53
CA LYS A 5 -20.85 31.68 7.46
C LYS A 5 -20.45 30.39 8.15
N ARG A 6 -21.32 29.39 8.07
CA ARG A 6 -21.00 28.03 8.55
C ARG A 6 -19.87 27.53 7.67
N PHE A 7 -18.68 27.41 8.23
CA PHE A 7 -17.51 26.91 7.52
C PHE A 7 -17.69 25.42 7.26
N ASP A 8 -17.80 25.02 6.01
CA ASP A 8 -17.85 23.64 5.60
C ASP A 8 -16.43 23.16 5.29
N ARG A 9 -15.79 22.50 6.25
CA ARG A 9 -14.44 21.96 6.08
C ARG A 9 -14.36 20.88 5.02
N ALA A 10 -15.46 20.20 4.70
CA ALA A 10 -15.50 19.19 3.66
C ALA A 10 -15.34 19.80 2.26
N ALA A 11 -15.67 21.09 2.07
CA ALA A 11 -15.47 21.80 0.81
C ALA A 11 -14.01 22.07 0.47
N GLU A 12 -13.12 22.02 1.46
CA GLU A 12 -11.65 22.21 1.30
C GLU A 12 -10.89 20.89 1.23
N ASP A 13 -11.57 19.75 1.34
CA ASP A 13 -10.94 18.43 1.28
C ASP A 13 -10.39 18.15 -0.12
N VAL A 14 -9.08 17.90 -0.21
CA VAL A 14 -8.38 17.48 -1.44
C VAL A 14 -8.64 16.01 -1.83
N GLY A 15 -9.74 15.46 -1.38
CA GLY A 15 -10.10 14.04 -1.46
C GLY A 15 -10.06 13.41 -0.07
N GLY A 16 -10.94 12.46 0.22
CA GLY A 16 -11.06 11.87 1.56
C GLY A 16 -9.79 11.18 2.07
N ILE A 17 -8.95 10.65 1.18
CA ILE A 17 -7.65 10.04 1.52
C ILE A 17 -6.53 11.02 1.15
N ILE A 18 -5.72 11.40 2.14
CA ILE A 18 -4.63 12.37 1.97
C ILE A 18 -3.25 11.72 1.81
N ALA A 19 -3.06 10.52 2.33
CA ALA A 19 -1.83 9.75 2.16
C ALA A 19 -2.06 8.25 2.36
N MET A 20 -1.31 7.45 1.61
CA MET A 20 -1.02 6.06 1.94
C MET A 20 0.24 6.08 2.81
N GLU A 21 0.10 5.67 4.06
CA GLU A 21 1.13 5.83 5.07
C GLU A 21 2.05 4.61 5.14
N HIS A 22 1.50 3.41 5.43
CA HIS A 22 2.32 2.21 5.46
C HIS A 22 1.62 0.98 4.87
N ILE A 23 2.43 -0.02 4.59
CA ILE A 23 2.01 -1.36 4.23
C ILE A 23 2.38 -2.29 5.39
N ASN A 24 1.38 -2.93 6.00
CA ASN A 24 1.58 -3.95 7.02
C ASN A 24 1.59 -5.34 6.38
N ILE A 25 2.70 -6.05 6.53
CA ILE A 25 2.87 -7.44 6.11
C ILE A 25 3.73 -8.18 7.13
N THR A 26 3.21 -9.24 7.70
CA THR A 26 3.97 -10.02 8.66
C THR A 26 5.04 -10.87 7.98
N VAL A 27 6.15 -11.06 8.68
CA VAL A 27 7.30 -11.85 8.23
C VAL A 27 7.70 -12.85 9.31
N PRO A 28 8.08 -14.09 8.96
CA PRO A 28 8.44 -15.09 9.99
C PRO A 28 9.86 -14.93 10.54
N ASP A 29 10.73 -14.21 9.82
CA ASP A 29 12.15 -14.06 10.16
C ASP A 29 12.63 -12.62 9.92
N GLN A 30 12.95 -11.91 11.00
CA GLN A 30 13.41 -10.53 10.94
C GLN A 30 14.85 -10.39 10.40
N THR A 31 15.66 -11.43 10.52
CA THR A 31 17.02 -11.44 9.95
C THR A 31 16.95 -11.44 8.43
N LEU A 32 16.13 -12.33 7.86
CA LEU A 32 15.88 -12.35 6.43
C LEU A 32 15.14 -11.11 5.94
N ALA A 33 14.22 -10.55 6.75
CA ALA A 33 13.56 -9.29 6.43
C ALA A 33 14.56 -8.13 6.36
N THR A 34 15.43 -7.99 7.36
CA THR A 34 16.49 -6.98 7.37
C THR A 34 17.43 -7.15 6.17
N LEU A 35 17.84 -8.38 5.89
CA LEU A 35 18.68 -8.67 4.74
C LEU A 35 18.03 -8.25 3.42
N PHE A 36 16.72 -8.49 3.25
CA PHE A 36 16.00 -8.11 2.05
C PHE A 36 15.69 -6.61 1.98
N TYR A 37 15.00 -6.05 3.00
CA TYR A 37 14.53 -4.66 2.95
C TYR A 37 15.65 -3.63 3.12
N VAL A 38 16.60 -3.89 4.04
CA VAL A 38 17.69 -2.93 4.34
C VAL A 38 18.88 -3.18 3.40
N ASN A 39 19.46 -4.36 3.40
CA ASN A 39 20.65 -4.61 2.60
C ASN A 39 20.33 -4.74 1.10
N GLY A 40 19.26 -5.46 0.74
CA GLY A 40 18.87 -5.70 -0.65
C GLY A 40 18.21 -4.48 -1.31
N LEU A 41 17.10 -3.97 -0.75
CA LEU A 41 16.42 -2.82 -1.32
C LEU A 41 17.10 -1.48 -0.99
N GLY A 42 17.96 -1.41 0.03
CA GLY A 42 18.64 -0.19 0.45
C GLY A 42 17.73 0.78 1.20
N LEU A 43 16.69 0.25 1.86
CA LEU A 43 15.80 1.01 2.74
C LEU A 43 16.41 1.10 4.15
N THR A 44 15.81 1.89 5.03
CA THR A 44 16.34 2.09 6.39
C THR A 44 15.33 1.68 7.45
N ARG A 45 15.81 1.02 8.51
CA ARG A 45 15.00 0.80 9.71
C ARG A 45 14.66 2.16 10.33
N ASP A 46 13.41 2.32 10.78
CA ASP A 46 13.02 3.54 11.48
C ASP A 46 13.78 3.66 12.81
N PRO A 47 14.45 4.79 13.06
CA PRO A 47 15.24 4.96 14.29
C PRO A 47 14.40 5.37 15.51
N TYR A 48 13.15 5.78 15.29
CA TYR A 48 12.28 6.32 16.37
C TYR A 48 11.18 5.34 16.75
N ILE A 49 10.69 4.54 15.80
CA ILE A 49 9.66 3.54 16.06
C ILE A 49 10.36 2.22 16.40
N ASP A 50 10.60 1.99 17.69
CA ASP A 50 11.21 0.77 18.19
C ASP A 50 10.27 0.02 19.15
N PHE A 51 9.57 -0.97 18.64
CA PHE A 51 8.76 -1.92 19.39
C PHE A 51 9.49 -3.26 19.61
N GLY A 52 10.83 -3.22 19.59
CA GLY A 52 11.68 -4.38 19.76
C GLY A 52 11.95 -5.17 18.48
N PRO A 53 12.68 -6.28 18.58
CA PRO A 53 13.21 -7.01 17.43
C PRO A 53 12.13 -7.78 16.63
N THR A 54 10.93 -7.91 17.19
CA THR A 54 9.83 -8.68 16.58
C THR A 54 8.79 -7.81 15.85
N ASN A 55 8.96 -6.49 15.87
CA ASN A 55 8.03 -5.55 15.25
C ASN A 55 8.80 -4.39 14.59
N VAL A 56 9.29 -4.63 13.39
CA VAL A 56 10.23 -3.74 12.70
C VAL A 56 9.50 -2.83 11.72
N TRP A 57 9.90 -1.56 11.71
CA TRP A 57 9.46 -0.55 10.76
C TRP A 57 10.59 -0.17 9.81
N ILE A 58 10.31 -0.15 8.52
CA ILE A 58 11.29 0.15 7.47
C ILE A 58 10.80 1.35 6.67
N ASN A 59 11.60 2.41 6.66
CA ASN A 59 11.31 3.64 5.94
C ASN A 59 11.53 3.50 4.44
N ALA A 60 10.54 3.93 3.67
CA ALA A 60 10.57 4.05 2.21
C ALA A 60 10.16 5.49 1.82
N GLY A 61 11.04 6.45 2.04
CA GLY A 61 10.71 7.88 1.93
C GLY A 61 9.75 8.32 3.04
N ASN A 62 8.59 8.87 2.65
CA ASN A 62 7.53 9.28 3.59
C ASN A 62 6.56 8.15 3.92
N GLN A 63 6.79 6.95 3.42
CA GLN A 63 6.00 5.76 3.69
C GLN A 63 6.84 4.71 4.40
N GLN A 64 6.18 3.69 4.94
CA GLN A 64 6.85 2.63 5.67
C GLN A 64 6.34 1.24 5.29
N PHE A 65 7.17 0.23 5.55
CA PHE A 65 6.75 -1.15 5.70
C PHE A 65 6.73 -1.48 7.19
N HIS A 66 5.59 -1.89 7.70
CA HIS A 66 5.44 -2.43 9.05
C HIS A 66 5.51 -3.96 8.97
N LEU A 67 6.51 -4.55 9.65
CA LEU A 67 6.89 -5.95 9.52
C LEU A 67 6.83 -6.68 10.88
N PRO A 68 5.63 -6.96 11.42
CA PRO A 68 5.51 -7.77 12.63
C PRO A 68 5.96 -9.22 12.38
N THR A 69 6.55 -9.86 13.40
CA THR A 69 6.96 -11.28 13.31
C THR A 69 5.76 -12.20 13.52
N LYS A 70 5.29 -12.81 12.43
CA LYS A 70 4.23 -13.83 12.40
C LYS A 70 4.38 -14.66 11.12
N LYS A 71 3.44 -15.59 10.86
CA LYS A 71 3.34 -16.27 9.56
C LYS A 71 3.37 -15.24 8.43
N SER A 72 4.13 -15.51 7.37
CA SER A 72 4.29 -14.57 6.24
C SER A 72 2.97 -14.25 5.57
N GLN A 73 2.77 -12.97 5.29
CA GLN A 73 1.67 -12.45 4.47
C GLN A 73 2.16 -12.07 3.08
N VAL A 74 1.31 -12.27 2.08
CA VAL A 74 1.62 -11.95 0.68
C VAL A 74 0.49 -11.12 0.07
N ILE A 75 0.83 -9.90 -0.32
CA ILE A 75 -0.12 -9.00 -1.01
C ILE A 75 -0.63 -9.66 -2.29
N ARG A 76 -1.94 -9.64 -2.48
CA ARG A 76 -2.61 -10.13 -3.70
C ARG A 76 -2.36 -9.22 -4.90
N GLY A 77 -1.10 -9.07 -5.30
CA GLY A 77 -0.71 -8.14 -6.35
C GLY A 77 0.76 -7.78 -6.29
N HIS A 78 1.07 -6.49 -6.31
CA HIS A 78 2.44 -6.01 -6.16
C HIS A 78 2.52 -4.57 -5.65
N VAL A 79 3.68 -4.22 -5.10
CA VAL A 79 4.01 -2.88 -4.64
C VAL A 79 4.87 -2.19 -5.69
N GLY A 80 4.51 -0.97 -6.07
CA GLY A 80 5.42 -0.06 -6.77
C GLY A 80 6.36 0.58 -5.74
N LEU A 81 7.64 0.61 -6.03
CA LEU A 81 8.65 1.23 -5.17
C LEU A 81 9.56 2.11 -6.05
N VAL A 82 9.76 3.35 -5.67
CA VAL A 82 10.74 4.22 -6.29
C VAL A 82 11.99 4.25 -5.43
N LEU A 83 13.13 4.03 -6.06
CA LEU A 83 14.46 4.07 -5.43
C LEU A 83 15.36 5.03 -6.22
N PRO A 84 16.30 5.72 -5.56
CA PRO A 84 17.10 6.75 -6.23
C PRO A 84 17.91 6.25 -7.42
N ASP A 85 18.46 5.02 -7.32
CA ASP A 85 19.39 4.46 -8.31
C ASP A 85 19.14 2.95 -8.51
N LEU A 86 18.73 2.58 -9.74
CA LEU A 86 18.48 1.19 -10.12
C LEU A 86 19.76 0.37 -10.30
N LYS A 87 20.90 1.00 -10.68
CA LYS A 87 22.17 0.29 -10.78
C LYS A 87 22.65 -0.13 -9.40
N ALA A 88 22.66 0.81 -8.46
CA ALA A 88 22.98 0.51 -7.07
C ALA A 88 22.01 -0.50 -6.44
N LEU A 89 20.72 -0.48 -6.82
CA LEU A 89 19.76 -1.51 -6.41
C LEU A 89 20.18 -2.89 -6.93
N ALA A 90 20.51 -3.02 -8.21
CA ALA A 90 20.91 -4.30 -8.79
C ALA A 90 22.16 -4.87 -8.09
N GLU A 91 23.15 -4.03 -7.82
CA GLU A 91 24.37 -4.41 -7.09
C GLU A 91 24.05 -4.93 -5.68
N ARG A 92 23.18 -4.25 -4.93
CA ARG A 92 22.73 -4.70 -3.61
C ARG A 92 21.95 -6.01 -3.67
N LEU A 93 21.03 -6.18 -4.62
CA LEU A 93 20.27 -7.43 -4.78
C LEU A 93 21.20 -8.61 -5.07
N HIS A 94 22.20 -8.44 -5.94
CA HIS A 94 23.23 -9.46 -6.17
C HIS A 94 24.05 -9.78 -4.90
N SER A 95 24.38 -8.77 -4.09
CA SER A 95 25.17 -8.97 -2.87
C SER A 95 24.48 -9.83 -1.81
N VAL A 96 23.14 -9.80 -1.76
CA VAL A 96 22.33 -10.58 -0.80
C VAL A 96 21.87 -11.94 -1.34
N GLU A 97 21.97 -12.17 -2.65
CA GLU A 97 21.39 -13.32 -3.34
C GLU A 97 21.80 -14.66 -2.72
N ARG A 98 23.09 -14.87 -2.46
CA ARG A 98 23.60 -16.12 -1.86
C ARG A 98 23.00 -16.41 -0.49
N ARG A 99 22.74 -15.38 0.31
CA ARG A 99 22.17 -15.50 1.66
C ARG A 99 20.66 -15.73 1.65
N LEU A 100 19.99 -15.52 0.52
CA LEU A 100 18.57 -15.72 0.31
C LEU A 100 18.24 -16.99 -0.49
N ILE A 101 19.24 -17.83 -0.79
CA ILE A 101 19.04 -19.15 -1.42
C ILE A 101 18.07 -19.98 -0.58
N GLY A 102 17.18 -20.73 -1.23
CA GLY A 102 16.15 -21.54 -0.59
C GLY A 102 14.88 -20.79 -0.21
N THR A 103 14.83 -19.46 -0.42
CA THR A 103 13.62 -18.63 -0.29
C THR A 103 12.96 -18.40 -1.67
N ARG A 104 11.88 -17.61 -1.71
CA ARG A 104 11.27 -17.15 -2.97
C ARG A 104 11.95 -15.92 -3.58
N PHE A 105 13.05 -15.47 -3.00
CA PHE A 105 13.77 -14.30 -3.50
C PHE A 105 14.19 -14.48 -4.95
N SER A 106 13.89 -13.47 -5.74
CA SER A 106 14.33 -13.38 -7.14
C SER A 106 14.24 -11.93 -7.62
N PHE A 107 15.02 -11.58 -8.64
CA PHE A 107 14.88 -10.29 -9.29
C PHE A 107 15.26 -10.40 -10.78
N GLN A 108 14.71 -9.48 -11.55
CA GLN A 108 14.94 -9.41 -12.99
C GLN A 108 14.82 -7.97 -13.48
N SER A 109 15.80 -7.53 -14.26
CA SER A 109 15.74 -6.25 -14.96
C SER A 109 14.71 -6.29 -16.07
N ALA A 110 13.89 -5.25 -16.16
CA ALA A 110 12.92 -5.02 -17.22
C ALA A 110 13.05 -3.59 -17.76
N LYS A 111 12.36 -3.29 -18.87
CA LYS A 111 12.39 -1.94 -19.44
C LYS A 111 11.81 -0.91 -18.46
N GLY A 112 12.66 -0.10 -17.84
CA GLY A 112 12.28 0.99 -16.94
C GLY A 112 12.05 0.63 -15.47
N PHE A 113 12.26 -0.64 -15.06
CA PHE A 113 12.18 -1.04 -13.67
C PHE A 113 12.92 -2.37 -13.41
N ILE A 114 13.17 -2.68 -12.14
CA ILE A 114 13.60 -4.01 -11.71
C ILE A 114 12.41 -4.67 -11.01
N SER A 115 12.02 -5.87 -11.49
CA SER A 115 11.07 -6.72 -10.78
C SER A 115 11.77 -7.48 -9.68
N VAL A 116 11.26 -7.43 -8.46
CA VAL A 116 11.86 -8.08 -7.30
C VAL A 116 10.79 -8.87 -6.56
N THR A 117 11.13 -10.09 -6.13
CA THR A 117 10.28 -10.90 -5.24
C THR A 117 11.00 -11.03 -3.89
N CYS A 118 10.31 -10.75 -2.79
CA CYS A 118 10.88 -10.90 -1.46
C CYS A 118 11.00 -12.38 -1.06
N PRO A 119 11.71 -12.73 0.03
CA PRO A 119 11.89 -14.11 0.48
C PRO A 119 10.59 -14.92 0.63
N TRP A 120 9.46 -14.27 0.87
CA TRP A 120 8.17 -14.94 1.10
C TRP A 120 7.18 -14.81 -0.06
N GLY A 121 7.52 -14.07 -1.12
CA GLY A 121 6.73 -14.00 -2.34
C GLY A 121 6.02 -12.66 -2.60
N ASN A 122 6.19 -11.64 -1.76
CA ASN A 122 5.73 -10.29 -2.08
C ASN A 122 6.50 -9.75 -3.28
N LYS A 123 5.78 -9.19 -4.24
CA LYS A 123 6.33 -8.70 -5.51
C LYS A 123 6.46 -7.19 -5.50
N PHE A 124 7.56 -6.70 -6.02
CA PHE A 124 7.88 -5.28 -6.16
C PHE A 124 8.21 -4.95 -7.60
N LYS A 125 7.78 -3.77 -8.05
CA LYS A 125 8.31 -3.12 -9.25
C LYS A 125 9.08 -1.89 -8.82
N CYS A 126 10.41 -1.96 -8.90
CA CYS A 126 11.32 -0.92 -8.44
C CYS A 126 11.69 0.00 -9.60
N TYR A 127 11.36 1.28 -9.49
CA TYR A 127 11.60 2.32 -10.49
C TYR A 127 12.72 3.24 -10.02
N GLY A 128 13.53 3.76 -10.96
CA GLY A 128 14.58 4.75 -10.66
C GLY A 128 14.05 6.18 -10.51
N SER A 129 14.91 7.10 -10.10
CA SER A 129 14.66 8.54 -10.16
C SER A 129 14.40 8.99 -11.60
N GLY A 130 13.62 10.05 -11.81
CA GLY A 130 13.18 10.48 -13.15
C GLY A 130 12.02 9.66 -13.73
N ASN A 131 11.40 8.81 -12.92
CA ASN A 131 10.22 8.04 -13.25
C ASN A 131 8.95 8.91 -13.38
N ARG A 132 7.89 8.32 -13.94
CA ARG A 132 6.58 8.99 -14.17
C ARG A 132 5.82 9.38 -12.89
N PHE A 133 6.30 9.01 -11.70
CA PHE A 133 5.58 9.27 -10.44
C PHE A 133 6.01 10.58 -9.78
N ASN A 134 7.00 11.28 -10.33
CA ASN A 134 7.58 12.49 -9.74
C ASN A 134 7.98 12.29 -8.27
N MET A 135 8.60 11.16 -7.98
CA MET A 135 9.00 10.72 -6.65
C MET A 135 10.47 10.29 -6.69
N LYS A 136 11.26 10.68 -5.68
CA LYS A 136 12.67 10.28 -5.55
C LYS A 136 12.86 8.98 -4.80
N LEU A 137 12.06 8.78 -3.76
CA LEU A 137 12.01 7.59 -2.92
C LEU A 137 10.60 7.45 -2.35
N GLY A 138 10.02 6.26 -2.37
CA GLY A 138 8.71 6.01 -1.76
C GLY A 138 7.87 4.96 -2.48
N ILE A 139 6.64 4.82 -2.03
CA ILE A 139 5.66 3.86 -2.53
C ILE A 139 4.60 4.61 -3.36
N PRO A 140 4.73 4.67 -4.70
CA PRO A 140 3.78 5.40 -5.54
C PRO A 140 2.45 4.66 -5.71
N TYR A 141 2.42 3.35 -5.53
CA TYR A 141 1.17 2.59 -5.60
C TYR A 141 1.28 1.19 -4.98
N VAL A 142 0.13 0.67 -4.60
CA VAL A 142 -0.08 -0.76 -4.40
C VAL A 142 -1.13 -1.22 -5.42
N GLU A 143 -0.86 -2.32 -6.12
CA GLU A 143 -1.81 -2.95 -7.05
C GLU A 143 -2.34 -4.24 -6.43
N PHE A 144 -3.66 -4.37 -6.38
CA PHE A 144 -4.37 -5.56 -5.97
C PHE A 144 -5.00 -6.28 -7.16
N VAL A 145 -4.93 -7.59 -7.14
CA VAL A 145 -5.71 -8.45 -8.03
C VAL A 145 -7.08 -8.67 -7.40
N VAL A 146 -8.13 -8.42 -8.17
CA VAL A 146 -9.53 -8.51 -7.74
C VAL A 146 -10.36 -9.37 -8.70
N PRO A 147 -11.54 -9.87 -8.31
CA PRO A 147 -12.41 -10.63 -9.18
C PRO A 147 -12.82 -9.87 -10.42
N PRO A 148 -13.06 -10.57 -11.57
CA PRO A 148 -13.60 -9.94 -12.76
C PRO A 148 -14.94 -9.24 -12.49
N GLY A 149 -15.12 -8.06 -13.11
CA GLY A 149 -16.34 -7.26 -13.02
C GLY A 149 -16.43 -6.34 -11.81
N THR A 150 -15.43 -6.35 -10.87
CA THR A 150 -15.53 -5.60 -9.61
C THR A 150 -14.95 -4.19 -9.66
N THR A 151 -14.10 -3.87 -10.64
CA THR A 151 -13.35 -2.60 -10.64
C THR A 151 -14.22 -1.35 -10.72
N LYS A 152 -15.39 -1.41 -11.35
CA LYS A 152 -16.34 -0.29 -11.39
C LYS A 152 -16.96 -0.02 -10.02
N GLY A 153 -17.37 -1.09 -9.29
CA GLY A 153 -17.91 -0.98 -7.95
C GLY A 153 -16.88 -0.47 -6.95
N ILE A 154 -15.63 -0.96 -7.06
CA ILE A 154 -14.49 -0.46 -6.26
C ILE A 154 -14.28 1.05 -6.50
N ALA A 155 -14.32 1.50 -7.75
CA ALA A 155 -14.15 2.92 -8.07
C ALA A 155 -15.26 3.75 -7.42
N ARG A 156 -16.53 3.37 -7.58
CA ARG A 156 -17.67 4.04 -6.92
C ARG A 156 -17.53 4.09 -5.41
N PHE A 157 -17.12 2.99 -4.78
CA PHE A 157 -16.89 2.96 -3.34
C PHE A 157 -15.91 4.05 -2.89
N TYR A 158 -14.76 4.16 -3.52
CA TYR A 158 -13.77 5.17 -3.16
C TYR A 158 -14.21 6.60 -3.54
N GLU A 159 -14.95 6.78 -4.62
CA GLU A 159 -15.48 8.08 -5.04
C GLU A 159 -16.56 8.58 -4.08
N GLU A 160 -17.55 7.75 -3.77
CA GLU A 160 -18.71 8.14 -2.98
C GLU A 160 -18.41 8.20 -1.48
N ILE A 161 -17.65 7.21 -0.96
CA ILE A 161 -17.42 7.09 0.48
C ILE A 161 -16.20 7.93 0.90
N PHE A 162 -15.11 7.84 0.15
CA PHE A 162 -13.85 8.51 0.47
C PHE A 162 -13.58 9.75 -0.38
N ARG A 163 -14.47 10.11 -1.30
CA ARG A 163 -14.33 11.27 -2.21
C ARG A 163 -13.01 11.29 -2.98
N CYS A 164 -12.47 10.13 -3.29
CA CYS A 164 -11.26 9.99 -4.06
C CYS A 164 -11.54 10.11 -5.56
N LYS A 165 -10.59 10.68 -6.31
CA LYS A 165 -10.63 10.62 -7.78
C LYS A 165 -10.25 9.23 -8.24
N SER A 166 -11.00 8.69 -9.22
CA SER A 166 -10.68 7.42 -9.84
C SER A 166 -10.47 7.52 -11.36
N ILE A 167 -9.79 6.52 -11.90
CA ILE A 167 -9.68 6.27 -13.33
C ILE A 167 -10.07 4.83 -13.57
N VAL A 168 -11.19 4.62 -14.24
CA VAL A 168 -11.70 3.27 -14.57
C VAL A 168 -11.32 2.91 -16.00
N ARG A 169 -10.85 1.67 -16.20
CA ARG A 169 -10.54 1.06 -17.48
C ARG A 169 -11.34 -0.25 -17.62
N LYS A 170 -11.20 -0.94 -18.76
CA LYS A 170 -11.96 -2.17 -19.08
C LYS A 170 -11.87 -3.24 -17.95
N THR A 171 -10.67 -3.46 -17.39
CA THR A 171 -10.40 -4.51 -16.39
C THR A 171 -9.54 -4.00 -15.24
N SER A 172 -9.53 -2.71 -14.99
CA SER A 172 -8.77 -2.12 -13.89
C SER A 172 -9.31 -0.77 -13.47
N CYS A 173 -9.06 -0.38 -12.23
CA CYS A 173 -9.23 1.00 -11.81
C CYS A 173 -8.03 1.47 -10.97
N GLN A 174 -7.85 2.78 -10.93
CA GLN A 174 -6.84 3.44 -10.13
C GLN A 174 -7.50 4.53 -9.31
N ILE A 175 -7.24 4.51 -8.01
CA ILE A 175 -7.78 5.45 -7.02
C ILE A 175 -6.64 6.34 -6.54
N ALA A 176 -6.82 7.65 -6.59
CA ALA A 176 -5.87 8.59 -6.02
C ALA A 176 -5.97 8.56 -4.48
N VAL A 177 -4.86 8.31 -3.79
CA VAL A 177 -4.80 8.16 -2.32
C VAL A 177 -3.69 9.02 -1.71
N GLY A 178 -3.54 10.22 -2.22
CA GLY A 178 -2.51 11.16 -1.81
C GLY A 178 -1.70 11.70 -2.98
N ARG A 179 -0.79 12.62 -2.70
CA ARG A 179 0.03 13.26 -3.72
C ARG A 179 1.00 12.26 -4.36
N GLY A 180 0.75 11.95 -5.64
CA GLY A 180 1.57 11.00 -6.39
C GLY A 180 1.38 9.53 -6.00
N GLN A 181 0.36 9.23 -5.17
CA GLN A 181 0.06 7.87 -4.71
C GLN A 181 -1.26 7.35 -5.25
N SER A 182 -1.36 6.05 -5.43
CA SER A 182 -2.60 5.40 -5.88
C SER A 182 -2.75 3.97 -5.37
N LEU A 183 -3.98 3.58 -5.06
CA LEU A 183 -4.38 2.18 -5.05
C LEU A 183 -4.81 1.78 -6.45
N ARG A 184 -4.39 0.61 -6.90
CA ARG A 184 -4.73 0.06 -8.20
C ARG A 184 -5.38 -1.29 -8.02
N PHE A 185 -6.42 -1.53 -8.79
CA PHE A 185 -7.15 -2.78 -8.78
C PHE A 185 -7.19 -3.33 -10.20
N LYS A 186 -6.74 -4.56 -10.38
CA LYS A 186 -6.69 -5.23 -11.68
C LYS A 186 -7.43 -6.54 -11.61
N GLU A 187 -8.40 -6.72 -12.51
CA GLU A 187 -9.19 -7.93 -12.58
C GLU A 187 -8.39 -9.13 -13.08
N ASN A 188 -8.53 -10.25 -12.39
CA ASN A 188 -8.04 -11.55 -12.82
C ASN A 188 -8.89 -12.65 -12.15
N GLN A 189 -9.07 -13.77 -12.83
CA GLN A 189 -9.78 -14.93 -12.30
C GLN A 189 -8.99 -15.65 -11.20
N ARG A 190 -7.65 -15.64 -11.27
CA ARG A 190 -6.77 -16.26 -10.27
C ARG A 190 -6.35 -15.22 -9.25
N GLN A 191 -6.77 -15.42 -8.02
CA GLN A 191 -6.41 -14.58 -6.89
C GLN A 191 -5.83 -15.44 -5.77
N LEU A 192 -4.96 -14.82 -4.97
CA LEU A 192 -4.57 -15.39 -3.69
C LEU A 192 -5.66 -15.12 -2.66
N ASP A 193 -5.80 -15.99 -1.67
CA ASP A 193 -6.64 -15.74 -0.52
C ASP A 193 -6.14 -14.54 0.27
N TYR A 194 -7.06 -13.84 0.95
CA TYR A 194 -6.68 -12.78 1.87
C TYR A 194 -6.08 -13.39 3.13
N ASP A 195 -4.91 -12.93 3.53
CA ASP A 195 -4.11 -13.47 4.63
C ASP A 195 -3.90 -12.48 5.79
N GLY A 196 -4.63 -11.36 5.78
CA GLY A 196 -4.59 -10.36 6.84
C GLY A 196 -3.64 -9.18 6.60
N HIS A 197 -2.92 -9.11 5.43
CA HIS A 197 -2.16 -7.92 5.09
C HIS A 197 -3.07 -6.69 4.95
N HIS A 198 -2.56 -5.51 5.29
CA HIS A 198 -3.34 -4.27 5.16
C HIS A 198 -2.48 -3.07 4.78
N ILE A 199 -3.15 -2.00 4.39
CA ILE A 199 -2.58 -0.70 4.09
C ILE A 199 -3.18 0.31 5.04
N ALA A 200 -2.34 1.13 5.67
CA ALA A 200 -2.79 2.28 6.42
C ALA A 200 -2.89 3.49 5.50
N ILE A 201 -4.00 4.20 5.63
CA ILE A 201 -4.30 5.43 4.92
C ILE A 201 -4.70 6.52 5.91
N TYR A 202 -4.28 7.75 5.66
CA TYR A 202 -4.79 8.90 6.37
C TYR A 202 -5.98 9.49 5.62
N VAL A 203 -7.05 9.76 6.35
CA VAL A 203 -8.27 10.38 5.82
C VAL A 203 -8.49 11.74 6.43
N SER A 204 -8.85 12.74 5.64
CA SER A 204 -9.16 14.09 6.12
C SER A 204 -10.56 14.19 6.71
N ASN A 205 -11.49 13.38 6.20
CA ASN A 205 -12.85 13.24 6.74
C ASN A 205 -12.99 11.85 7.34
N PHE A 206 -12.79 11.74 8.65
CA PHE A 206 -12.83 10.46 9.34
C PHE A 206 -14.27 9.97 9.60
N SER A 207 -15.15 10.85 10.02
CA SER A 207 -16.48 10.49 10.55
C SER A 207 -17.45 9.99 9.48
N THR A 208 -17.42 10.59 8.28
CA THR A 208 -18.38 10.23 7.21
C THR A 208 -18.12 8.82 6.65
N PRO A 209 -16.88 8.46 6.25
CA PRO A 209 -16.58 7.08 5.85
C PRO A 209 -16.81 6.09 6.98
N HIS A 210 -16.41 6.42 8.22
CA HIS A 210 -16.65 5.55 9.38
C HIS A 210 -18.15 5.26 9.55
N ALA A 211 -19.01 6.27 9.55
CA ALA A 211 -20.45 6.10 9.72
C ALA A 211 -21.08 5.25 8.60
N TYR A 212 -20.58 5.37 7.37
CA TYR A 212 -21.02 4.52 6.26
C TYR A 212 -20.62 3.06 6.50
N LEU A 213 -19.34 2.82 6.76
CA LEU A 213 -18.79 1.48 6.95
C LEU A 213 -19.42 0.78 8.16
N HIS A 214 -19.61 1.51 9.26
CA HIS A 214 -20.27 1.00 10.46
C HIS A 214 -21.72 0.56 10.17
N ARG A 215 -22.50 1.39 9.48
CA ARG A 215 -23.90 1.11 9.12
C ARG A 215 -24.05 -0.14 8.24
N HIS A 216 -23.05 -0.43 7.42
CA HIS A 216 -23.04 -1.60 6.54
C HIS A 216 -22.31 -2.82 7.15
N GLY A 217 -21.90 -2.74 8.43
CA GLY A 217 -21.22 -3.84 9.12
C GLY A 217 -19.84 -4.18 8.52
N LEU A 218 -19.16 -3.22 7.91
CA LEU A 218 -17.89 -3.42 7.21
C LEU A 218 -16.66 -3.17 8.09
N ILE A 219 -16.83 -2.54 9.26
CA ILE A 219 -15.73 -2.33 10.20
C ILE A 219 -15.38 -3.65 10.87
N THR A 220 -14.13 -4.04 10.76
CA THR A 220 -13.62 -5.32 11.31
C THR A 220 -12.80 -5.13 12.58
N GLU A 221 -12.27 -3.93 12.80
CA GLU A 221 -11.47 -3.59 13.98
C GLU A 221 -11.54 -2.07 14.23
N GLU A 222 -11.72 -1.71 15.50
CA GLU A 222 -11.54 -0.34 16.01
C GLU A 222 -10.63 -0.41 17.22
N SER A 223 -9.42 0.10 17.12
CA SER A 223 -8.45 0.09 18.22
C SER A 223 -8.57 1.32 19.13
N ASP A 224 -9.05 2.42 18.59
CA ASP A 224 -9.30 3.68 19.33
C ASP A 224 -10.20 4.62 18.51
N ALA A 225 -10.46 5.83 19.02
CA ALA A 225 -11.30 6.84 18.39
C ALA A 225 -10.73 7.43 17.08
N HIS A 226 -9.48 7.09 16.73
CA HIS A 226 -8.76 7.67 15.59
C HIS A 226 -8.39 6.64 14.53
N GLN A 227 -8.73 5.36 14.75
CA GLN A 227 -8.38 4.28 13.83
C GLN A 227 -9.50 3.25 13.73
N TYR A 228 -9.83 2.85 12.50
CA TYR A 228 -10.68 1.70 12.20
C TYR A 228 -10.14 0.94 11.00
N ARG A 229 -10.57 -0.31 10.83
CA ARG A 229 -10.20 -1.17 9.71
C ARG A 229 -11.44 -1.73 9.03
N PHE A 230 -11.33 -1.91 7.72
CA PHE A 230 -12.30 -2.64 6.90
C PHE A 230 -11.56 -3.53 5.90
N GLN A 231 -12.16 -4.67 5.56
CA GLN A 231 -11.57 -5.65 4.64
C GLN A 231 -12.38 -5.79 3.35
N THR A 232 -13.67 -5.56 3.44
CA THR A 232 -14.60 -5.73 2.32
C THR A 232 -14.93 -4.38 1.71
N ILE A 233 -14.84 -4.33 0.39
CA ILE A 233 -15.29 -3.22 -0.44
C ILE A 233 -16.58 -3.68 -1.10
N ILE A 234 -17.66 -2.97 -0.89
CA ILE A 234 -18.96 -3.18 -1.55
C ILE A 234 -19.17 -2.15 -2.64
N ASP A 235 -19.98 -2.49 -3.63
CA ASP A 235 -20.44 -1.50 -4.61
C ASP A 235 -21.60 -0.70 -4.00
N PRO A 236 -21.49 0.63 -3.80
CA PRO A 236 -22.57 1.42 -3.19
C PRO A 236 -23.90 1.34 -3.94
N SER A 237 -23.88 1.01 -5.22
CA SER A 237 -25.09 0.94 -6.07
C SER A 237 -25.82 -0.41 -6.03
N SER A 238 -25.17 -1.46 -5.55
CA SER A 238 -25.75 -2.83 -5.57
C SER A 238 -25.58 -3.63 -4.27
N GLY A 239 -24.79 -3.14 -3.34
CA GLY A 239 -24.47 -3.79 -2.08
C GLY A 239 -23.30 -4.75 -2.13
#